data_598d0b77c109e2187000e11411a21e3a
#
_entry.id   598d0b77c109e2187000e11411a21e3a
#
_cell.length_a   1.000
_cell.length_b   1.000
_cell.length_c   1.000
_cell.angle_alpha   90.00
_cell.angle_beta   90.00
_cell.angle_gamma   90.00
#
_symmetry.space_group_name_H-M   'P 1'
#
loop_
_entity.id
_entity.type
_entity.pdbx_description
1 polymer ?
#
loop_
_entity_poly.entity_id
_entity_poly.type
_entity_poly.pdbx_seq_one_letter_code
_entity_poly.pdbx_strand_id
1 'polypeptide(L)'
;MKNNILIIGGGPAGLEAASGLQRLGYNVILIERETRLGGHLASWDRLFPDGASASAKLKELLARMDGVKSFTDTEVQSINRLDKSYNVILSNGITVLADAVLV
;
A
#
# COMPACT_ATOMS: atom_id res chain seq x y z
N MET A 1 2.55 8.50 -19.92
CA MET A 1 2.47 7.10 -19.45
C MET A 1 2.63 7.07 -17.95
N LYS A 2 1.72 6.36 -17.25
CA LYS A 2 1.77 6.31 -15.79
C LYS A 2 2.79 5.29 -15.32
N ASN A 3 3.60 5.65 -14.33
CA ASN A 3 4.52 4.73 -13.70
C ASN A 3 3.79 3.84 -12.70
N ASN A 4 4.25 2.61 -12.58
CA ASN A 4 3.71 1.64 -11.63
C ASN A 4 4.56 1.69 -10.36
N ILE A 5 3.92 2.01 -9.24
CA ILE A 5 4.57 2.07 -7.94
C ILE A 5 4.03 0.96 -7.07
N LEU A 6 4.92 0.12 -6.56
CA LEU A 6 4.56 -0.94 -5.64
C LEU A 6 4.89 -0.49 -4.22
N ILE A 7 3.90 -0.57 -3.32
CA ILE A 7 4.09 -0.27 -1.90
C ILE A 7 3.92 -1.54 -1.11
N ILE A 8 4.91 -1.87 -0.29
CA ILE A 8 4.87 -3.05 0.57
C ILE A 8 4.56 -2.59 1.99
N GLY A 9 3.41 -2.99 2.49
CA GLY A 9 2.93 -2.65 3.81
C GLY A 9 1.70 -1.76 3.76
N GLY A 10 0.58 -2.27 4.23
CA GLY A 10 -0.71 -1.58 4.26
C GLY A 10 -1.03 -0.93 5.60
N GLY A 11 0.00 -0.54 6.37
CA GLY A 11 -0.17 0.24 7.58
C GLY A 11 -0.45 1.71 7.25
N PRO A 12 -0.56 2.57 8.28
CA PRO A 12 -0.92 3.99 8.06
C PRO A 12 0.01 4.71 7.09
N ALA A 13 1.32 4.51 7.21
CA ALA A 13 2.29 5.17 6.32
C ALA A 13 2.13 4.70 4.87
N GLY A 14 1.91 3.40 4.67
CA GLY A 14 1.70 2.84 3.34
C GLY A 14 0.41 3.36 2.71
N LEU A 15 -0.65 3.47 3.48
CA LEU A 15 -1.93 4.01 3.01
C LEU A 15 -1.80 5.48 2.62
N GLU A 16 -1.09 6.28 3.43
CA GLU A 16 -0.84 7.68 3.12
C GLU A 16 -0.05 7.82 1.82
N ALA A 17 1.03 7.04 1.68
CA ALA A 17 1.85 7.08 0.49
C ALA A 17 1.04 6.65 -0.75
N ALA A 18 0.26 5.58 -0.62
CA ALA A 18 -0.55 5.07 -1.72
C ALA A 18 -1.56 6.11 -2.20
N SER A 19 -2.29 6.73 -1.28
CA SER A 19 -3.31 7.72 -1.65
C SER A 19 -2.66 8.95 -2.26
N GLY A 20 -1.54 9.41 -1.72
CA GLY A 20 -0.82 10.56 -2.24
C GLY A 20 -0.29 10.34 -3.65
N LEU A 21 0.33 9.21 -3.89
CA LEU A 21 0.87 8.88 -5.21
C LEU A 21 -0.23 8.67 -6.23
N GLN A 22 -1.32 8.04 -5.82
CA GLN A 22 -2.46 7.83 -6.70
C GLN A 22 -3.06 9.17 -7.16
N ARG A 23 -3.15 10.13 -6.26
CA ARG A 23 -3.64 11.47 -6.60
C ARG A 23 -2.70 12.21 -7.55
N LEU A 24 -1.40 11.89 -7.52
CA LEU A 24 -0.43 12.47 -8.45
C LEU A 24 -0.46 11.78 -9.82
N GLY A 25 -1.27 10.77 -10.01
CA GLY A 25 -1.46 10.12 -11.29
C GLY A 25 -0.66 8.85 -11.50
N TYR A 26 0.01 8.34 -10.47
CA TYR A 26 0.71 7.06 -10.56
C TYR A 26 -0.26 5.89 -10.44
N ASN A 27 0.09 4.77 -11.06
CA ASN A 27 -0.58 3.50 -10.80
C ASN A 27 0.02 2.89 -9.55
N VAL A 28 -0.77 2.75 -8.49
CA VAL A 28 -0.27 2.26 -7.21
C VAL A 28 -0.83 0.89 -6.92
N ILE A 29 0.06 -0.02 -6.52
CA ILE A 29 -0.29 -1.36 -6.09
C ILE A 29 0.24 -1.51 -4.66
N LEU A 30 -0.66 -1.83 -3.73
CA LEU A 30 -0.35 -1.97 -2.31
C LEU A 30 -0.41 -3.44 -1.93
N ILE A 31 0.66 -3.93 -1.30
CA ILE A 31 0.75 -5.32 -0.86
C ILE A 31 0.75 -5.35 0.66
N GLU A 32 -0.14 -6.14 1.24
CA GLU A 32 -0.27 -6.31 2.67
C GLU A 32 -0.32 -7.79 3.02
N ARG A 33 0.53 -8.24 3.93
CA ARG A 33 0.57 -9.65 4.37
C ARG A 33 -0.58 -10.01 5.30
N GLU A 34 -1.13 -9.05 6.02
CA GLU A 34 -2.26 -9.28 6.90
C GLU A 34 -3.56 -9.38 6.11
N THR A 35 -4.63 -9.81 6.79
CA THR A 35 -5.92 -10.01 6.14
C THR A 35 -6.65 -8.71 5.86
N ARG A 36 -6.19 -7.59 6.44
CA ARG A 36 -6.82 -6.29 6.21
C ARG A 36 -5.78 -5.17 6.26
N LEU A 37 -6.13 -4.07 5.62
CA LEU A 37 -5.30 -2.87 5.61
C LEU A 37 -5.40 -2.15 6.94
N GLY A 38 -4.41 -1.28 7.20
CA GLY A 38 -4.39 -0.44 8.39
C GLY A 38 -3.44 -0.91 9.48
N GLY A 39 -2.97 -2.15 9.42
CA GLY A 39 -2.03 -2.70 10.39
C GLY A 39 -2.51 -2.55 11.82
N HIS A 40 -1.66 -2.09 12.70
CA HIS A 40 -2.00 -1.91 14.12
C HIS A 40 -3.04 -0.82 14.36
N LEU A 41 -3.22 0.09 13.41
CA LEU A 41 -4.20 1.16 13.54
C LEU A 41 -5.63 0.61 13.66
N ALA A 42 -5.90 -0.52 13.02
CA ALA A 42 -7.22 -1.15 13.07
C ALA A 42 -7.60 -1.64 14.47
N SER A 43 -6.60 -1.92 15.33
CA SER A 43 -6.82 -2.42 16.69
C SER A 43 -6.48 -1.40 17.77
N TRP A 44 -5.99 -0.22 17.42
CA TRP A 44 -5.62 0.82 18.37
C TRP A 44 -6.84 1.63 18.79
N ASP A 45 -6.93 1.90 20.07
CA ASP A 45 -7.93 2.80 20.66
C ASP A 45 -7.21 4.03 21.21
N ARG A 46 -6.51 4.76 20.36
CA ARG A 46 -5.73 5.95 20.70
C ARG A 46 -6.18 7.15 19.90
N LEU A 47 -5.96 8.34 20.44
CA LEU A 47 -6.15 9.58 19.73
C LEU A 47 -4.86 9.99 19.03
N PHE A 48 -4.98 10.53 17.84
CA PHE A 48 -3.89 11.16 17.12
C PHE A 48 -3.66 12.58 17.66
N PRO A 49 -2.51 13.20 17.36
CA PRO A 49 -2.21 14.56 17.84
C PRO A 49 -3.27 15.60 17.43
N ASP A 50 -4.01 15.35 16.36
CA ASP A 50 -5.09 16.23 15.90
C ASP A 50 -6.42 15.98 16.61
N GLY A 51 -6.45 15.08 17.59
CA GLY A 51 -7.66 14.73 18.32
C GLY A 51 -8.49 13.62 17.71
N ALA A 52 -8.10 13.10 16.55
CA ALA A 52 -8.84 12.02 15.89
C ALA A 52 -8.57 10.68 16.55
N SER A 53 -9.60 9.82 16.63
CA SER A 53 -9.42 8.44 17.07
C SER A 53 -8.72 7.61 16.00
N ALA A 54 -8.09 6.50 16.43
CA ALA A 54 -7.43 5.58 15.49
C ALA A 54 -8.40 5.03 14.46
N SER A 55 -9.62 4.66 14.88
CA SER A 55 -10.62 4.12 13.95
C SER A 55 -11.11 5.15 12.96
N ALA A 56 -11.30 6.39 13.39
CA ALA A 56 -11.69 7.48 12.49
C ALA A 56 -10.60 7.79 11.48
N LYS A 57 -9.34 7.77 11.91
CA LYS A 57 -8.20 8.02 11.02
C LYS A 57 -8.06 6.90 10.00
N LEU A 58 -8.22 5.65 10.42
CA LEU A 58 -8.19 4.51 9.51
C LEU A 58 -9.29 4.62 8.45
N LYS A 59 -10.50 4.99 8.87
CA LYS A 59 -11.62 5.15 7.95
C LYS A 59 -11.32 6.23 6.91
N GLU A 60 -10.73 7.34 7.34
CA GLU A 60 -10.33 8.42 6.43
C GLU A 60 -9.29 7.93 5.41
N LEU A 61 -8.26 7.21 5.88
CA LEU A 61 -7.21 6.69 5.00
C LEU A 61 -7.77 5.68 4.00
N LEU A 62 -8.63 4.78 4.45
CA LEU A 62 -9.24 3.78 3.56
C LEU A 62 -10.15 4.44 2.52
N ALA A 63 -10.83 5.52 2.88
CA ALA A 63 -11.68 6.25 1.93
C ALA A 63 -10.88 6.88 0.79
N ARG A 64 -9.60 7.15 1.01
CA ARG A 64 -8.70 7.72 -0.02
C ARG A 64 -8.08 6.68 -0.92
N MET A 65 -8.36 5.39 -0.70
CA MET A 65 -7.75 4.30 -1.46
C MET A 65 -8.47 4.01 -2.77
N ASP A 66 -9.48 4.78 -3.11
CA ASP A 66 -10.18 4.62 -4.38
C ASP A 66 -9.20 4.78 -5.54
N GLY A 67 -9.17 3.80 -6.44
CA GLY A 67 -8.22 3.76 -7.54
C GLY A 67 -6.89 3.08 -7.23
N VAL A 68 -6.61 2.77 -5.98
CA VAL A 68 -5.42 2.01 -5.60
C VAL A 68 -5.75 0.52 -5.62
N LYS A 69 -4.93 -0.26 -6.34
CA LYS A 69 -5.08 -1.71 -6.35
C LYS A 69 -4.37 -2.27 -5.13
N SER A 70 -5.06 -3.06 -4.33
CA SER A 70 -4.48 -3.63 -3.12
C SER A 70 -4.66 -5.15 -3.07
N PHE A 71 -3.66 -5.82 -2.51
CA PHE A 71 -3.69 -7.25 -2.24
C PHE A 71 -3.43 -7.44 -0.76
N THR A 72 -4.39 -7.99 -0.04
CA THR A 72 -4.21 -8.41 1.34
C THR A 72 -3.87 -9.90 1.39
N ASP A 73 -3.41 -10.37 2.55
CA ASP A 73 -3.02 -11.76 2.75
C ASP A 73 -1.99 -12.20 1.70
N THR A 74 -1.10 -11.28 1.34
CA THR A 74 -0.15 -11.46 0.24
C THR A 74 1.21 -10.92 0.66
N GLU A 75 2.26 -11.67 0.37
CA GLU A 75 3.64 -11.27 0.63
C GLU A 75 4.42 -11.21 -0.67
N VAL A 76 5.50 -10.42 -0.67
CA VAL A 76 6.46 -10.42 -1.76
C VAL A 76 7.39 -11.62 -1.58
N GLN A 77 7.46 -12.49 -2.59
CA GLN A 77 8.37 -13.63 -2.58
C GLN A 77 9.75 -13.28 -3.11
N SER A 78 9.81 -12.50 -4.17
CA SER A 78 11.09 -12.08 -4.72
C SER A 78 10.96 -10.77 -5.46
N ILE A 79 12.07 -10.01 -5.50
CA ILE A 79 12.20 -8.78 -6.26
C ILE A 79 13.45 -8.92 -7.11
N ASN A 80 13.29 -8.86 -8.42
CA ASN A 80 14.39 -8.94 -9.37
C ASN A 80 14.52 -7.60 -10.08
N ARG A 81 15.70 -6.99 -9.95
CA ARG A 81 15.95 -5.72 -10.62
C ARG A 81 16.21 -5.95 -12.10
N LEU A 82 15.48 -5.23 -12.92
CA LEU A 82 15.71 -5.14 -14.36
C LEU A 82 16.44 -3.84 -14.67
N ASP A 83 16.60 -3.53 -15.94
CA ASP A 83 17.33 -2.32 -16.34
C ASP A 83 16.73 -1.04 -15.75
N LYS A 84 15.42 -0.84 -15.91
CA LYS A 84 14.71 0.37 -15.48
C LYS A 84 13.50 0.08 -14.62
N SER A 85 13.35 -1.16 -14.15
CA SER A 85 12.16 -1.57 -13.42
C SER A 85 12.49 -2.74 -12.52
N TYR A 86 11.46 -3.22 -11.83
CA TYR A 86 11.56 -4.36 -10.92
C TYR A 86 10.50 -5.38 -11.27
N ASN A 87 10.90 -6.63 -11.35
CA ASN A 87 9.98 -7.75 -11.52
C ASN A 87 9.71 -8.35 -10.14
N VAL A 88 8.48 -8.20 -9.65
CA VAL A 88 8.12 -8.58 -8.28
C VAL A 88 7.16 -9.76 -8.34
N ILE A 89 7.53 -10.85 -7.68
CA ILE A 89 6.70 -12.06 -7.62
C ILE A 89 6.04 -12.10 -6.26
N LEU A 90 4.71 -12.22 -6.26
CA LEU A 90 3.89 -12.25 -5.06
C LEU A 90 3.52 -13.67 -4.67
N SER A 91 3.19 -13.87 -3.40
CA SER A 91 2.84 -15.18 -2.86
C SER A 91 1.56 -15.77 -3.47
N ASN A 92 0.71 -14.93 -4.05
CA ASN A 92 -0.50 -15.37 -4.73
C ASN A 92 -0.25 -15.81 -6.19
N GLY A 93 0.99 -15.84 -6.64
CA GLY A 93 1.36 -16.22 -8.00
C GLY A 93 1.35 -15.09 -9.01
N ILE A 94 0.93 -13.90 -8.61
CA ILE A 94 0.90 -12.74 -9.51
C ILE A 94 2.30 -12.14 -9.60
N THR A 95 2.68 -11.74 -10.81
CA THR A 95 3.92 -11.00 -11.06
C THR A 95 3.58 -9.57 -11.41
N VAL A 96 4.27 -8.64 -10.76
CA VAL A 96 4.08 -7.21 -10.98
C VAL A 96 5.36 -6.60 -11.53
N LEU A 97 5.22 -5.83 -12.61
CA LEU A 97 6.33 -5.03 -13.13
C LEU A 97 6.18 -3.62 -12.56
N ALA A 98 7.10 -3.21 -11.71
CA ALA A 98 7.04 -1.93 -11.03
C ALA A 98 8.21 -1.04 -11.44
N ASP A 99 7.96 0.26 -11.55
CA ASP A 99 9.01 1.25 -11.82
C ASP A 99 9.73 1.66 -10.55
N ALA A 100 9.04 1.56 -9.41
CA ALA A 100 9.61 1.81 -8.09
C ALA A 100 8.94 0.93 -7.05
N VAL A 101 9.67 0.61 -6.00
CA VAL A 101 9.18 -0.20 -4.87
C VAL A 101 9.46 0.58 -3.58
N LEU A 102 8.42 0.81 -2.80
CA LEU A 102 8.50 1.46 -1.50
C LEU A 102 8.21 0.45 -0.40
N VAL A 103 8.98 0.50 0.66
CA VAL A 103 8.83 -0.43 1.79
C VAL A 103 8.49 0.35 3.06
#